data_8740b2ef2c064dac31e28fc2e231274a
#
_entry.id   8740b2ef2c064dac31e28fc2e231274a
#
_cell.length_a   1.000
_cell.length_b   1.000
_cell.length_c   1.000
_cell.angle_alpha   90.00
_cell.angle_beta   90.00
_cell.angle_gamma   90.00
#
_symmetry.space_group_name_H-M   'P 1'
#
loop_
_entity.id
_entity.type
_entity.pdbx_description
1 polymer ?
#
loop_
_entity_poly.entity_id
_entity_poly.type
_entity_poly.pdbx_seq_one_letter_code
_entity_poly.pdbx_strand_id
1 'polypeptide(L)'
;MMKKMPPAIREHALQIANHEMGHYVVARALGFETGDVTLKVTMDLRHQAGASIILMRSISSIEEMKEHLEARLIVLFAGAMSQTLPAKHSARKLVDKSKASAILNGELGAEQDYAKVRELRHLLRNISYPDTDPASSERITAELKEITDRVWLRTQQIVEALADTITDLGAVLVDGMVIVEQWGRPADTYEVVLTGEMLERLRPVQAIPSLSVWA
;
A
#
# COMPACT_ATOMS: atom_id res chain seq x y z
N MET A 1 33.26 -11.12 3.37
CA MET A 1 32.39 -10.67 4.49
C MET A 1 31.29 -9.82 3.86
N MET A 2 30.04 -10.26 3.91
CA MET A 2 28.93 -9.43 3.38
C MET A 2 28.85 -8.13 4.17
N LYS A 3 28.89 -7.01 3.48
CA LYS A 3 28.81 -5.68 4.07
C LYS A 3 27.41 -5.50 4.68
N LYS A 4 27.31 -5.36 5.99
CA LYS A 4 26.01 -5.24 6.68
C LYS A 4 25.36 -3.91 6.28
N MET A 5 24.07 -3.95 5.98
CA MET A 5 23.29 -2.76 5.65
C MET A 5 23.38 -1.72 6.77
N PRO A 6 23.69 -0.45 6.49
CA PRO A 6 23.72 0.61 7.50
C PRO A 6 22.36 0.78 8.19
N PRO A 7 22.29 1.09 9.50
CA PRO A 7 21.04 1.20 10.23
C PRO A 7 20.04 2.19 9.62
N ALA A 8 20.50 3.37 9.16
CA ALA A 8 19.62 4.38 8.55
C ALA A 8 19.00 3.89 7.22
N ILE A 9 19.78 3.16 6.40
CA ILE A 9 19.27 2.55 5.16
C ILE A 9 18.24 1.47 5.49
N ARG A 10 18.52 0.65 6.51
CA ARG A 10 17.61 -0.41 6.93
C ARG A 10 16.27 0.16 7.46
N GLU A 11 16.33 1.22 8.25
CA GLU A 11 15.13 1.88 8.77
C GLU A 11 14.27 2.45 7.63
N HIS A 12 14.91 3.14 6.69
CA HIS A 12 14.22 3.64 5.49
C HIS A 12 13.63 2.50 4.66
N ALA A 13 14.42 1.44 4.41
CA ALA A 13 13.95 0.27 3.68
C ALA A 13 12.74 -0.40 4.36
N LEU A 14 12.70 -0.47 5.70
CA LEU A 14 11.55 -1.02 6.43
C LEU A 14 10.29 -0.17 6.26
N GLN A 15 10.41 1.15 6.22
CA GLN A 15 9.26 2.03 5.98
C GLN A 15 8.66 1.78 4.58
N ILE A 16 9.52 1.71 3.56
CA ILE A 16 9.08 1.43 2.19
C ILE A 16 8.57 -0.01 2.05
N ALA A 17 9.24 -0.99 2.68
CA ALA A 17 8.78 -2.37 2.70
C ALA A 17 7.37 -2.50 3.32
N ASN A 18 7.10 -1.80 4.43
CA ASN A 18 5.77 -1.78 5.03
C ASN A 18 4.73 -1.14 4.11
N HIS A 19 5.11 -0.10 3.33
CA HIS A 19 4.25 0.50 2.31
C HIS A 19 3.82 -0.55 1.28
N GLU A 20 4.78 -1.23 0.65
CA GLU A 20 4.50 -2.22 -0.39
C GLU A 20 3.76 -3.45 0.15
N MET A 21 4.13 -3.90 1.36
CA MET A 21 3.41 -5.00 2.02
C MET A 21 2.01 -4.58 2.47
N GLY A 22 1.78 -3.31 2.76
CA GLY A 22 0.44 -2.76 2.98
C GLY A 22 -0.46 -2.95 1.76
N HIS A 23 0.03 -2.56 0.58
CA HIS A 23 -0.68 -2.81 -0.68
C HIS A 23 -0.94 -4.30 -0.90
N TYR A 24 0.10 -5.14 -0.78
CA TYR A 24 0.04 -6.57 -1.01
C TYR A 24 -0.97 -7.28 -0.08
N VAL A 25 -0.81 -7.10 1.23
CA VAL A 25 -1.60 -7.80 2.26
C VAL A 25 -3.07 -7.40 2.19
N VAL A 26 -3.34 -6.09 2.04
CA VAL A 26 -4.71 -5.58 1.99
C VAL A 26 -5.39 -5.97 0.66
N ALA A 27 -4.66 -5.94 -0.47
CA ALA A 27 -5.19 -6.41 -1.76
C ALA A 27 -5.59 -7.89 -1.66
N ARG A 28 -4.72 -8.73 -1.10
CA ARG A 28 -5.00 -10.15 -0.92
C ARG A 28 -6.18 -10.40 0.02
N ALA A 29 -6.25 -9.68 1.13
CA ALA A 29 -7.38 -9.77 2.06
C ALA A 29 -8.72 -9.41 1.39
N LEU A 30 -8.72 -8.46 0.46
CA LEU A 30 -9.89 -8.04 -0.31
C LEU A 30 -10.13 -8.85 -1.60
N GLY A 31 -9.42 -9.98 -1.77
CA GLY A 31 -9.66 -10.93 -2.87
C GLY A 31 -9.04 -10.54 -4.22
N PHE A 32 -8.08 -9.60 -4.26
CA PHE A 32 -7.29 -9.38 -5.46
C PHE A 32 -6.23 -10.47 -5.61
N GLU A 33 -5.96 -10.87 -6.83
CA GLU A 33 -4.75 -11.62 -7.16
C GLU A 33 -3.53 -10.72 -6.97
N THR A 34 -2.46 -11.28 -6.39
CA THR A 34 -1.21 -10.57 -6.11
C THR A 34 -0.03 -11.33 -6.69
N GLY A 35 0.98 -10.60 -7.15
CA GLY A 35 2.21 -11.16 -7.72
C GLY A 35 3.44 -10.79 -6.88
N ASP A 36 4.50 -10.39 -7.58
CA ASP A 36 5.79 -10.10 -6.98
C ASP A 36 5.77 -8.79 -6.16
N VAL A 37 6.64 -8.73 -5.15
CA VAL A 37 6.96 -7.50 -4.44
C VAL A 37 8.46 -7.22 -4.59
N THR A 38 8.78 -6.00 -5.02
CA THR A 38 10.14 -5.57 -5.28
C THR A 38 10.51 -4.38 -4.41
N LEU A 39 11.77 -4.33 -3.97
CA LEU A 39 12.30 -3.18 -3.24
C LEU A 39 13.77 -2.96 -3.62
N LYS A 40 14.09 -1.72 -3.95
CA LYS A 40 15.43 -1.25 -4.22
C LYS A 40 15.68 0.03 -3.46
N VAL A 41 16.79 0.10 -2.72
CA VAL A 41 17.19 1.28 -1.95
C VAL A 41 18.67 1.56 -2.18
N THR A 42 18.99 2.81 -2.47
CA THR A 42 20.36 3.31 -2.65
C THR A 42 20.92 3.90 -1.35
N MET A 43 22.24 4.06 -1.28
CA MET A 43 22.92 4.64 -0.11
C MET A 43 22.52 6.10 0.16
N ASP A 44 22.01 6.82 -0.82
CA ASP A 44 21.47 8.19 -0.71
C ASP A 44 19.95 8.23 -0.44
N LEU A 45 19.37 7.11 0.04
CA LEU A 45 17.96 6.94 0.42
C LEU A 45 16.96 7.07 -0.74
N ARG A 46 17.40 7.11 -1.99
CA ARG A 46 16.46 6.93 -3.10
C ARG A 46 15.97 5.50 -3.14
N HIS A 47 14.73 5.31 -3.51
CA HIS A 47 14.14 3.97 -3.60
C HIS A 47 13.30 3.80 -4.87
N GLN A 48 13.13 2.54 -5.23
CA GLN A 48 12.16 2.08 -6.21
C GLN A 48 11.53 0.81 -5.63
N ALA A 49 10.22 0.78 -5.54
CA ALA A 49 9.50 -0.33 -4.96
C ALA A 49 8.17 -0.56 -5.68
N GLY A 50 7.56 -1.70 -5.48
CA GLY A 50 6.24 -1.99 -6.02
C GLY A 50 5.72 -3.35 -5.58
N ALA A 51 4.42 -3.41 -5.31
CA ALA A 51 3.66 -4.62 -5.14
C ALA A 51 2.78 -4.85 -6.38
N SER A 52 2.93 -5.99 -7.03
CA SER A 52 2.12 -6.37 -8.18
C SER A 52 0.71 -6.79 -7.72
N ILE A 53 -0.30 -6.08 -8.22
CA ILE A 53 -1.71 -6.38 -7.96
C ILE A 53 -2.42 -6.52 -9.29
N ILE A 54 -3.05 -7.66 -9.50
CA ILE A 54 -3.73 -8.00 -10.74
C ILE A 54 -5.15 -7.48 -10.67
N LEU A 55 -5.51 -6.58 -11.58
CA LEU A 55 -6.80 -5.88 -11.56
C LEU A 55 -7.84 -6.54 -12.47
N MET A 56 -7.49 -7.66 -13.11
CA MET A 56 -8.42 -8.38 -14.01
C MET A 56 -9.50 -9.07 -13.18
N ARG A 57 -10.71 -8.52 -13.27
CA ARG A 57 -11.90 -9.04 -12.64
C ARG A 57 -13.09 -8.78 -13.55
N SER A 58 -13.97 -9.77 -13.71
CA SER A 58 -15.26 -9.56 -14.36
C SER A 58 -16.15 -8.70 -13.47
N ILE A 59 -16.76 -7.68 -14.04
CA ILE A 59 -17.68 -6.76 -13.38
C ILE A 59 -18.98 -6.78 -14.18
N SER A 60 -20.07 -7.19 -13.58
CA SER A 60 -21.36 -7.42 -14.24
C SER A 60 -22.44 -6.41 -13.85
N SER A 61 -22.19 -5.58 -12.82
CA SER A 61 -23.14 -4.57 -12.35
C SER A 61 -22.46 -3.30 -11.88
N ILE A 62 -23.23 -2.23 -11.74
CA ILE A 62 -22.77 -0.96 -11.16
C ILE A 62 -22.40 -1.13 -9.70
N GLU A 63 -23.10 -1.96 -8.95
CA GLU A 63 -22.81 -2.27 -7.56
C GLU A 63 -21.45 -2.96 -7.41
N GLU A 64 -21.18 -3.96 -8.23
CA GLU A 64 -19.86 -4.62 -8.28
C GLU A 64 -18.74 -3.65 -8.70
N MET A 65 -19.03 -2.70 -9.60
CA MET A 65 -18.07 -1.65 -9.96
C MET A 65 -17.77 -0.75 -8.78
N LYS A 66 -18.78 -0.30 -8.01
CA LYS A 66 -18.59 0.50 -6.79
C LYS A 66 -17.74 -0.24 -5.77
N GLU A 67 -18.07 -1.50 -5.47
CA GLU A 67 -17.29 -2.33 -4.55
C GLU A 67 -15.83 -2.49 -5.00
N HIS A 68 -15.61 -2.72 -6.30
CA HIS A 68 -14.27 -2.84 -6.87
C HIS A 68 -13.47 -1.54 -6.72
N LEU A 69 -14.09 -0.39 -6.99
CA LEU A 69 -13.45 0.92 -6.85
C LEU A 69 -13.13 1.24 -5.38
N GLU A 70 -14.03 0.93 -4.45
CA GLU A 70 -13.81 1.09 -3.02
C GLU A 70 -12.69 0.18 -2.52
N ALA A 71 -12.70 -1.10 -2.89
CA ALA A 71 -11.62 -2.03 -2.58
C ALA A 71 -10.27 -1.52 -3.10
N ARG A 72 -10.26 -1.00 -4.32
CA ARG A 72 -9.05 -0.46 -4.93
C ARG A 72 -8.53 0.79 -4.22
N LEU A 73 -9.42 1.70 -3.80
CA LEU A 73 -9.07 2.86 -2.99
C LEU A 73 -8.51 2.45 -1.63
N ILE A 74 -9.11 1.45 -0.95
CA ILE A 74 -8.61 0.90 0.31
C ILE A 74 -7.18 0.39 0.13
N VAL A 75 -6.91 -0.36 -0.93
CA VAL A 75 -5.56 -0.86 -1.22
C VAL A 75 -4.56 0.28 -1.42
N LEU A 76 -4.93 1.34 -2.15
CA LEU A 76 -4.04 2.49 -2.38
C LEU A 76 -3.75 3.28 -1.10
N PHE A 77 -4.75 3.48 -0.24
CA PHE A 77 -4.52 4.12 1.06
C PHE A 77 -3.70 3.25 2.02
N ALA A 78 -3.81 1.93 1.90
CA ALA A 78 -3.12 0.99 2.79
C ALA A 78 -1.59 1.13 2.73
N GLY A 79 -1.00 1.42 1.58
CA GLY A 79 0.45 1.68 1.47
C GLY A 79 0.90 2.81 2.38
N ALA A 80 0.32 4.00 2.21
CA ALA A 80 0.66 5.17 3.01
C ALA A 80 0.42 4.96 4.51
N MET A 81 -0.67 4.28 4.90
CA MET A 81 -0.97 3.96 6.29
C MET A 81 0.03 2.97 6.87
N SER A 82 0.36 1.91 6.12
CA SER A 82 1.29 0.86 6.56
C SER A 82 2.72 1.37 6.72
N GLN A 83 3.13 2.38 5.93
CA GLN A 83 4.42 3.04 6.08
C GLN A 83 4.57 3.73 7.44
N THR A 84 3.47 4.06 8.11
CA THR A 84 3.48 4.72 9.43
C THR A 84 3.45 3.75 10.60
N LEU A 85 3.26 2.44 10.34
CA LEU A 85 3.21 1.45 11.41
C LEU A 85 4.53 1.42 12.20
N PRO A 86 4.45 1.37 13.53
CA PRO A 86 5.64 1.32 14.37
C PRO A 86 6.38 -0.01 14.19
N ALA A 87 7.66 -0.01 14.56
CA ALA A 87 8.49 -1.21 14.52
C ALA A 87 7.86 -2.38 15.32
N LYS A 88 8.22 -3.61 14.97
CA LYS A 88 7.67 -4.91 15.42
C LYS A 88 7.45 -5.07 16.93
N HIS A 89 8.15 -4.29 17.77
CA HIS A 89 8.11 -4.45 19.25
C HIS A 89 7.20 -3.45 19.96
N SER A 90 6.40 -2.67 19.23
CA SER A 90 5.45 -1.75 19.85
C SER A 90 4.20 -2.49 20.34
N ALA A 91 3.77 -2.23 21.58
CA ALA A 91 2.57 -2.83 22.16
C ALA A 91 1.26 -2.43 21.46
N ARG A 92 1.27 -1.36 20.68
CA ARG A 92 0.14 -0.90 19.84
C ARG A 92 0.66 -0.49 18.47
N LYS A 93 0.22 -1.19 17.44
CA LYS A 93 0.51 -0.87 16.04
C LYS A 93 -0.67 -0.08 15.45
N LEU A 94 -0.70 1.21 15.75
CA LEU A 94 -1.70 2.13 15.24
C LEU A 94 -1.12 2.98 14.11
N VAL A 95 -1.98 3.32 13.15
CA VAL A 95 -1.66 4.22 12.04
C VAL A 95 -1.51 5.65 12.54
N ASP A 96 -0.41 6.31 12.17
CA ASP A 96 -0.28 7.77 12.30
C ASP A 96 -1.00 8.44 11.12
N LYS A 97 -2.21 8.91 11.37
CA LYS A 97 -3.08 9.51 10.34
C LYS A 97 -2.49 10.76 9.69
N SER A 98 -1.82 11.58 10.48
CA SER A 98 -1.21 12.83 9.99
C SER A 98 -0.07 12.53 9.04
N LYS A 99 0.81 11.60 9.43
CA LYS A 99 1.93 11.15 8.60
C LYS A 99 1.43 10.40 7.36
N ALA A 100 0.43 9.54 7.47
CA ALA A 100 -0.15 8.82 6.33
C ALA A 100 -0.76 9.79 5.30
N SER A 101 -1.44 10.85 5.77
CA SER A 101 -1.96 11.90 4.89
C SER A 101 -0.85 12.67 4.16
N ALA A 102 0.24 13.03 4.86
CA ALA A 102 1.39 13.71 4.26
C ALA A 102 2.08 12.83 3.20
N ILE A 103 2.25 11.53 3.47
CA ILE A 103 2.80 10.55 2.52
C ILE A 103 1.93 10.51 1.26
N LEU A 104 0.61 10.37 1.43
CA LEU A 104 -0.32 10.26 0.31
C LEU A 104 -0.36 11.53 -0.55
N ASN A 105 -0.21 12.71 0.06
CA ASN A 105 -0.21 13.99 -0.66
C ASN A 105 1.10 14.25 -1.45
N GLY A 106 2.00 13.27 -1.54
CA GLY A 106 3.21 13.33 -2.36
C GLY A 106 4.43 13.95 -1.66
N GLU A 107 4.34 14.24 -0.37
CA GLU A 107 5.48 14.82 0.38
C GLU A 107 6.61 13.81 0.64
N LEU A 108 6.31 12.50 0.51
CA LEU A 108 7.23 11.41 0.89
C LEU A 108 7.21 10.21 -0.10
N GLY A 109 6.93 10.42 -1.39
CA GLY A 109 7.20 9.44 -2.44
C GLY A 109 5.99 8.57 -2.87
N ALA A 110 4.75 8.94 -2.53
CA ALA A 110 3.54 8.22 -2.95
C ALA A 110 2.73 8.96 -4.05
N GLU A 111 3.40 9.75 -4.91
CA GLU A 111 2.74 10.58 -5.93
C GLU A 111 1.92 9.75 -6.92
N GLN A 112 2.40 8.55 -7.26
CA GLN A 112 1.68 7.65 -8.17
C GLN A 112 0.39 7.12 -7.55
N ASP A 113 0.41 6.77 -6.27
CA ASP A 113 -0.80 6.31 -5.57
C ASP A 113 -1.79 7.45 -5.38
N TYR A 114 -1.31 8.65 -5.07
CA TYR A 114 -2.15 9.84 -4.98
C TYR A 114 -2.86 10.16 -6.31
N ALA A 115 -2.15 10.05 -7.42
CA ALA A 115 -2.75 10.27 -8.74
C ALA A 115 -3.88 9.27 -9.03
N LYS A 116 -3.64 7.97 -8.74
CA LYS A 116 -4.67 6.92 -8.88
C LYS A 116 -5.84 7.14 -7.92
N VAL A 117 -5.58 7.49 -6.66
CA VAL A 117 -6.63 7.79 -5.69
C VAL A 117 -7.53 8.93 -6.17
N ARG A 118 -6.95 10.01 -6.69
CA ARG A 118 -7.73 11.13 -7.23
C ARG A 118 -8.66 10.67 -8.35
N GLU A 119 -8.16 9.94 -9.32
CA GLU A 119 -8.92 9.44 -10.45
C GLU A 119 -10.07 8.52 -10.02
N LEU A 120 -9.75 7.47 -9.25
CA LEU A 120 -10.72 6.48 -8.82
C LEU A 120 -11.80 7.06 -7.91
N ARG A 121 -11.45 8.00 -7.05
CA ARG A 121 -12.40 8.70 -6.18
C ARG A 121 -13.43 9.49 -6.98
N HIS A 122 -13.00 10.19 -8.05
CA HIS A 122 -13.92 10.90 -8.93
C HIS A 122 -14.80 9.93 -9.71
N LEU A 123 -14.23 8.82 -10.19
CA LEU A 123 -15.01 7.79 -10.89
C LEU A 123 -16.07 7.19 -9.97
N LEU A 124 -15.68 6.80 -8.75
CA LEU A 124 -16.61 6.25 -7.75
C LEU A 124 -17.71 7.27 -7.40
N ARG A 125 -17.35 8.55 -7.23
CA ARG A 125 -18.30 9.62 -6.99
C ARG A 125 -19.32 9.74 -8.15
N ASN A 126 -18.86 9.77 -9.38
CA ASN A 126 -19.72 9.91 -10.55
C ASN A 126 -20.74 8.76 -10.69
N ILE A 127 -20.33 7.54 -10.32
CA ILE A 127 -21.21 6.37 -10.33
C ILE A 127 -22.17 6.39 -9.11
N SER A 128 -21.73 6.92 -7.96
CA SER A 128 -22.54 6.91 -6.73
C SER A 128 -23.56 8.03 -6.68
N TYR A 129 -23.29 9.14 -7.34
CA TYR A 129 -24.14 10.35 -7.33
C TYR A 129 -24.41 10.85 -8.77
N PRO A 130 -25.07 10.04 -9.61
CA PRO A 130 -25.25 10.33 -11.05
C PRO A 130 -26.07 11.59 -11.32
N ASP A 131 -26.96 11.95 -10.39
CA ASP A 131 -27.91 13.08 -10.56
C ASP A 131 -27.35 14.41 -10.04
N THR A 132 -26.11 14.45 -9.54
CA THR A 132 -25.53 15.71 -9.06
C THR A 132 -25.13 16.60 -10.25
N ASP A 133 -25.63 17.83 -10.24
CA ASP A 133 -25.28 18.86 -11.24
C ASP A 133 -23.76 19.06 -11.28
N PRO A 134 -23.10 18.86 -12.43
CA PRO A 134 -21.65 19.07 -12.58
C PRO A 134 -21.18 20.50 -12.25
N ALA A 135 -22.06 21.48 -12.28
CA ALA A 135 -21.76 22.86 -11.90
C ALA A 135 -21.75 23.08 -10.38
N SER A 136 -22.31 22.16 -9.61
CA SER A 136 -22.41 22.26 -8.14
C SER A 136 -21.10 21.84 -7.45
N SER A 137 -20.08 22.72 -7.48
CA SER A 137 -18.76 22.43 -6.92
C SER A 137 -18.77 22.12 -5.42
N GLU A 138 -19.63 22.79 -4.64
CA GLU A 138 -19.77 22.57 -3.20
C GLU A 138 -20.31 21.15 -2.91
N ARG A 139 -21.38 20.75 -3.61
CA ARG A 139 -21.96 19.41 -3.47
C ARG A 139 -20.97 18.32 -3.90
N ILE A 140 -20.28 18.51 -5.02
CA ILE A 140 -19.23 17.58 -5.49
C ILE A 140 -18.13 17.43 -4.45
N THR A 141 -17.68 18.53 -3.83
CA THR A 141 -16.66 18.51 -2.78
C THR A 141 -17.14 17.74 -1.55
N ALA A 142 -18.38 17.93 -1.14
CA ALA A 142 -18.98 17.20 0.00
C ALA A 142 -19.06 15.69 -0.27
N GLU A 143 -19.53 15.29 -1.45
CA GLU A 143 -19.64 13.88 -1.87
C GLU A 143 -18.26 13.19 -1.96
N LEU A 144 -17.25 13.89 -2.51
CA LEU A 144 -15.87 13.39 -2.53
C LEU A 144 -15.28 13.25 -1.13
N LYS A 145 -15.62 14.17 -0.22
CA LYS A 145 -15.19 14.09 1.17
C LYS A 145 -15.82 12.91 1.88
N GLU A 146 -17.12 12.69 1.72
CA GLU A 146 -17.85 11.56 2.30
C GLU A 146 -17.23 10.22 1.87
N ILE A 147 -16.99 10.03 0.57
CA ILE A 147 -16.32 8.82 0.05
C ILE A 147 -14.93 8.67 0.69
N THR A 148 -14.15 9.75 0.72
CA THR A 148 -12.80 9.70 1.27
C THR A 148 -12.78 9.32 2.73
N ASP A 149 -13.62 9.97 3.56
CA ASP A 149 -13.67 9.74 5.00
C ASP A 149 -14.06 8.28 5.31
N ARG A 150 -15.06 7.75 4.60
CA ARG A 150 -15.54 6.37 4.74
C ARG A 150 -14.45 5.36 4.39
N VAL A 151 -13.85 5.50 3.20
CA VAL A 151 -12.80 4.59 2.72
C VAL A 151 -11.55 4.69 3.59
N TRP A 152 -11.16 5.89 4.01
CA TRP A 152 -10.02 6.14 4.90
C TRP A 152 -10.19 5.42 6.23
N LEU A 153 -11.36 5.58 6.87
CA LEU A 153 -11.65 4.91 8.14
C LEU A 153 -11.60 3.39 8.00
N ARG A 154 -12.21 2.85 6.93
CA ARG A 154 -12.19 1.41 6.68
C ARG A 154 -10.78 0.90 6.43
N THR A 155 -9.97 1.63 5.68
CA THR A 155 -8.56 1.28 5.43
C THR A 155 -7.78 1.23 6.74
N GLN A 156 -7.95 2.23 7.61
CA GLN A 156 -7.29 2.23 8.92
C GLN A 156 -7.62 0.98 9.73
N GLN A 157 -8.91 0.61 9.82
CA GLN A 157 -9.35 -0.58 10.54
C GLN A 157 -8.67 -1.86 10.01
N ILE A 158 -8.62 -2.01 8.69
CA ILE A 158 -8.00 -3.17 8.03
C ILE A 158 -6.49 -3.19 8.28
N VAL A 159 -5.79 -2.07 8.08
CA VAL A 159 -4.35 -1.97 8.27
C VAL A 159 -3.96 -2.24 9.72
N GLU A 160 -4.69 -1.70 10.69
CA GLU A 160 -4.42 -1.94 12.12
C GLU A 160 -4.71 -3.39 12.52
N ALA A 161 -5.74 -4.03 11.96
CA ALA A 161 -6.03 -5.45 12.18
C ALA A 161 -4.96 -6.38 11.58
N LEU A 162 -4.34 -5.98 10.47
CA LEU A 162 -3.32 -6.76 9.75
C LEU A 162 -1.89 -6.27 10.02
N ALA A 163 -1.70 -5.37 10.99
CA ALA A 163 -0.44 -4.67 11.22
C ALA A 163 0.75 -5.62 11.53
N ASP A 164 0.52 -6.71 12.25
CA ASP A 164 1.54 -7.71 12.51
C ASP A 164 1.98 -8.42 11.23
N THR A 165 1.03 -8.86 10.41
CA THR A 165 1.31 -9.50 9.12
C THR A 165 2.10 -8.57 8.19
N ILE A 166 1.68 -7.30 8.09
CA ILE A 166 2.34 -6.30 7.25
C ILE A 166 3.78 -6.07 7.69
N THR A 167 4.00 -5.84 8.98
CA THR A 167 5.35 -5.56 9.51
C THR A 167 6.26 -6.79 9.52
N ASP A 168 5.72 -7.99 9.71
CA ASP A 168 6.50 -9.24 9.62
C ASP A 168 6.95 -9.49 8.17
N LEU A 169 6.06 -9.32 7.19
CA LEU A 169 6.41 -9.45 5.77
C LEU A 169 7.35 -8.33 5.31
N GLY A 170 7.18 -7.09 5.80
CA GLY A 170 8.12 -6.00 5.56
C GLY A 170 9.53 -6.33 6.06
N ALA A 171 9.64 -6.95 7.25
CA ALA A 171 10.92 -7.41 7.77
C ALA A 171 11.53 -8.52 6.90
N VAL A 172 10.73 -9.49 6.45
CA VAL A 172 11.18 -10.56 5.54
C VAL A 172 11.71 -9.97 4.24
N LEU A 173 11.03 -8.97 3.66
CA LEU A 173 11.46 -8.30 2.44
C LEU A 173 12.84 -7.64 2.65
N VAL A 174 13.02 -6.86 3.73
CA VAL A 174 14.28 -6.17 4.02
C VAL A 174 15.41 -7.14 4.38
N ASP A 175 15.11 -8.22 5.09
CA ASP A 175 16.11 -9.25 5.45
C ASP A 175 16.59 -10.03 4.22
N GLY A 176 15.78 -10.09 3.15
CA GLY A 176 16.13 -10.68 1.85
C GLY A 176 16.98 -9.79 0.95
N MET A 177 17.20 -8.51 1.31
CA MET A 177 17.94 -7.57 0.46
C MET A 177 19.41 -7.95 0.32
N VAL A 178 19.91 -7.91 -0.91
CA VAL A 178 21.30 -8.15 -1.27
C VAL A 178 21.94 -6.90 -1.88
N ILE A 179 23.24 -6.75 -1.70
CA ILE A 179 23.99 -5.66 -2.34
C ILE A 179 24.19 -6.01 -3.81
N VAL A 180 23.83 -5.09 -4.69
CA VAL A 180 24.12 -5.18 -6.11
C VAL A 180 25.12 -4.08 -6.46
N GLU A 181 26.35 -4.51 -6.77
CA GLU A 181 27.40 -3.61 -7.27
C GLU A 181 27.13 -3.34 -8.76
N GLN A 182 26.87 -2.08 -9.09
CA GLN A 182 26.78 -1.67 -10.49
C GLN A 182 28.13 -1.11 -10.93
N TRP A 183 28.77 -1.77 -11.90
CA TRP A 183 30.01 -1.31 -12.52
C TRP A 183 29.85 0.16 -12.97
N GLY A 184 30.78 1.03 -12.51
CA GLY A 184 30.80 2.44 -12.89
C GLY A 184 29.86 3.38 -12.14
N ARG A 185 29.17 2.93 -11.08
CA ARG A 185 28.36 3.79 -10.21
C ARG A 185 28.86 3.77 -8.76
N PRO A 186 28.96 4.95 -8.11
CA PRO A 186 29.60 5.07 -6.78
C PRO A 186 28.73 4.61 -5.61
N ALA A 187 27.54 4.09 -5.80
CA ALA A 187 26.64 3.77 -4.71
C ALA A 187 26.24 2.29 -4.71
N ASP A 188 26.57 1.60 -3.61
CA ASP A 188 26.00 0.29 -3.30
C ASP A 188 24.47 0.42 -3.32
N THR A 189 23.79 -0.47 -3.98
CA THR A 189 22.34 -0.56 -4.04
C THR A 189 21.91 -1.86 -3.37
N TYR A 190 20.92 -1.79 -2.51
CA TYR A 190 20.28 -2.95 -1.90
C TYR A 190 19.01 -3.28 -2.67
N GLU A 191 18.87 -4.53 -3.13
CA GLU A 191 17.72 -4.97 -3.93
C GLU A 191 17.17 -6.28 -3.41
N VAL A 192 15.85 -6.47 -3.56
CA VAL A 192 15.17 -7.74 -3.32
C VAL A 192 13.95 -7.86 -4.24
N VAL A 193 13.69 -9.09 -4.65
CA VAL A 193 12.43 -9.48 -5.30
C VAL A 193 11.90 -10.69 -4.53
N LEU A 194 10.72 -10.58 -3.96
CA LEU A 194 9.95 -11.72 -3.51
C LEU A 194 8.91 -12.04 -4.58
N THR A 195 9.12 -13.16 -5.27
CA THR A 195 8.15 -13.58 -6.29
C THR A 195 6.83 -14.03 -5.67
N GLY A 196 5.74 -13.97 -6.42
CA GLY A 196 4.44 -14.47 -5.97
C GLY A 196 4.53 -15.90 -5.44
N GLU A 197 5.30 -16.78 -6.10
CA GLU A 197 5.52 -18.16 -5.65
C GLU A 197 6.26 -18.23 -4.29
N MET A 198 7.25 -17.37 -4.06
CA MET A 198 7.94 -17.29 -2.76
C MET A 198 7.01 -16.79 -1.67
N LEU A 199 6.20 -15.76 -1.97
CA LEU A 199 5.24 -15.17 -1.04
C LEU A 199 4.17 -16.19 -0.62
N GLU A 200 3.64 -16.98 -1.56
CA GLU A 200 2.64 -18.02 -1.28
C GLU A 200 3.13 -19.10 -0.31
N ARG A 201 4.44 -19.31 -0.21
CA ARG A 201 5.04 -20.30 0.72
C ARG A 201 5.21 -19.75 2.15
N LEU A 202 5.03 -18.43 2.35
CA LEU A 202 5.18 -17.80 3.66
C LEU A 202 3.94 -18.02 4.52
N ARG A 203 4.12 -18.53 5.75
CA ARG A 203 3.02 -18.72 6.70
C ARG A 203 2.19 -17.45 6.95
N PRO A 204 2.79 -16.24 7.12
CA PRO A 204 1.99 -15.02 7.28
C PRO A 204 1.09 -14.72 6.08
N VAL A 205 1.52 -15.06 4.86
CA VAL A 205 0.70 -14.87 3.64
C VAL A 205 -0.47 -15.84 3.61
N GLN A 206 -0.24 -17.12 3.97
CA GLN A 206 -1.29 -18.14 4.05
C GLN A 206 -2.32 -17.85 5.14
N ALA A 207 -1.95 -17.09 6.17
CA ALA A 207 -2.83 -16.72 7.27
C ALA A 207 -3.62 -15.42 7.04
N ILE A 208 -3.44 -14.74 5.89
CA ILE A 208 -4.20 -13.52 5.58
C ILE A 208 -5.69 -13.88 5.47
N PRO A 209 -6.56 -13.26 6.28
CA PRO A 209 -7.99 -13.54 6.22
C PRO A 209 -8.62 -12.96 4.95
N SER A 210 -9.69 -13.60 4.46
CA SER A 210 -10.55 -12.99 3.47
C SER A 210 -11.48 -11.97 4.15
N LEU A 211 -11.48 -10.74 3.65
CA LEU A 211 -12.30 -9.65 4.18
C LEU A 211 -13.27 -9.15 3.12
N SER A 212 -14.43 -8.68 3.55
CA SER A 212 -15.30 -7.86 2.68
C SER A 212 -14.91 -6.38 2.79
N VAL A 213 -15.23 -5.62 1.74
CA VAL A 213 -15.03 -4.16 1.75
C VAL A 213 -15.82 -3.52 2.91
N TRP A 214 -17.05 -4.01 3.10
CA TRP A 214 -17.96 -3.56 4.16
C TRP A 214 -18.39 -4.77 5.01
N ALA A 215 -17.89 -4.85 6.22
CA ALA A 215 -18.27 -5.84 7.23
C ALA A 215 -18.59 -5.13 8.53
#